data_95d120a33d5ff739b26d9b5aef2923f7
#
_entry.id   95d120a33d5ff739b26d9b5aef2923f7
#
_cell.length_a   1.000
_cell.length_b   1.000
_cell.length_c   1.000
_cell.angle_alpha   90.00
_cell.angle_beta   90.00
_cell.angle_gamma   90.00
#
_symmetry.space_group_name_H-M   'P 1'
#
loop_
_entity.id
_entity.type
_entity.pdbx_description
1 polymer ?
#
loop_
_entity_poly.entity_id
_entity_poly.type
_entity_poly.pdbx_seq_one_letter_code
_entity_poly.pdbx_strand_id
1 'polypeptide(L)'
;MGCWALGKLPSTISGKFGEGRLELVSVTMKELLEAGVHFGHQTKRWNPKMKEYIFGQRNGIYIVDLQKTIKNFKEALTFIRSLSEDGKMILFVGTKKQAQDIIRDYATKCESCYVNQRWLGGLLTNFAVVRTSVDKLKELEEMKEDGRWDLLSKKEQSKLEKVFRKLQKNLGGIKTMDELPGSLFIIDSSKEEIAIQEARKMGIPIVAVVDTNGDPENVTYPIPGNDDAVRAIELFVSKVAESIVEGKKNRISKELMEQKKEEEAQAAAASGEAGPVEKEEEAA
;
A
#
# COMPACT_ATOMS: atom_id res chain seq x y z
N MET A 1 -33.99 -5.62 -8.82
CA MET A 1 -33.58 -7.00 -8.50
C MET A 1 -32.34 -7.30 -9.34
N GLY A 2 -31.19 -7.22 -8.79
CA GLY A 2 -29.91 -7.52 -9.43
C GLY A 2 -28.98 -8.15 -8.40
N CYS A 3 -28.89 -9.49 -8.41
CA CYS A 3 -27.97 -10.25 -7.60
C CYS A 3 -26.53 -9.88 -7.93
N TRP A 4 -25.82 -9.31 -7.00
CA TRP A 4 -24.38 -9.18 -7.03
C TRP A 4 -23.79 -10.55 -6.69
N ALA A 5 -23.17 -11.18 -7.69
CA ALA A 5 -22.48 -12.44 -7.55
C ALA A 5 -21.28 -12.24 -6.61
N LEU A 6 -21.27 -12.97 -5.50
CA LEU A 6 -20.13 -13.18 -4.61
C LEU A 6 -18.97 -13.76 -5.44
N GLY A 7 -18.02 -12.89 -5.81
CA GLY A 7 -16.78 -13.28 -6.46
C GLY A 7 -15.99 -14.22 -5.55
N LYS A 8 -15.84 -15.47 -5.96
CA LYS A 8 -14.95 -16.45 -5.33
C LYS A 8 -13.54 -15.87 -5.31
N LEU A 9 -12.97 -15.74 -4.12
CA LEU A 9 -11.55 -15.43 -3.92
C LEU A 9 -10.71 -16.43 -4.73
N PRO A 10 -9.72 -15.97 -5.50
CA PRO A 10 -8.83 -16.87 -6.21
C PRO A 10 -8.05 -17.72 -5.20
N SER A 11 -8.08 -19.03 -5.40
CA SER A 11 -7.51 -20.08 -4.55
C SER A 11 -5.96 -20.09 -4.48
N THR A 12 -5.31 -19.02 -4.93
CA THR A 12 -3.84 -18.93 -5.04
C THR A 12 -3.15 -18.26 -3.86
N ILE A 13 -3.87 -17.80 -2.83
CA ILE A 13 -3.28 -17.16 -1.63
C ILE A 13 -2.83 -18.17 -0.57
N SER A 14 -3.05 -19.49 -0.81
CA SER A 14 -2.73 -20.56 0.15
C SER A 14 -1.25 -20.98 0.23
N GLY A 15 -0.33 -20.26 -0.37
CA GLY A 15 1.08 -20.63 -0.39
C GLY A 15 1.97 -19.72 0.45
N LYS A 16 2.26 -20.08 1.71
CA LYS A 16 3.32 -19.57 2.60
C LYS A 16 3.02 -18.46 3.61
N PHE A 17 1.77 -18.13 3.90
CA PHE A 17 1.51 -17.41 5.15
C PHE A 17 0.96 -18.44 6.15
N GLY A 18 1.79 -18.83 7.15
CA GLY A 18 1.46 -19.86 8.14
C GLY A 18 0.15 -19.54 8.84
N GLU A 19 -0.72 -20.55 8.91
CA GLU A 19 -1.86 -20.58 9.80
C GLU A 19 -1.33 -20.58 11.24
N GLY A 20 -1.52 -19.51 11.97
CA GLY A 20 -1.22 -19.51 13.37
C GLY A 20 -1.01 -18.16 14.00
N ARG A 21 -1.97 -17.76 14.82
CA ARG A 21 -1.89 -16.68 15.81
C ARG A 21 -1.75 -15.26 15.23
N LEU A 22 -2.60 -14.37 15.69
CA LEU A 22 -2.49 -12.91 15.61
C LEU A 22 -1.18 -12.45 16.29
N GLU A 23 -0.03 -12.76 15.70
CA GLU A 23 1.23 -12.18 16.06
C GLU A 23 1.35 -10.86 15.29
N LEU A 24 1.26 -9.78 16.03
CA LEU A 24 1.66 -8.44 15.56
C LEU A 24 2.92 -8.60 14.71
N VAL A 25 2.90 -8.09 13.47
CA VAL A 25 4.08 -8.07 12.61
C VAL A 25 5.25 -7.53 13.43
N SER A 26 6.10 -8.40 13.92
CA SER A 26 7.21 -8.05 14.80
C SER A 26 8.49 -7.96 13.98
N VAL A 27 9.24 -6.89 14.21
CA VAL A 27 10.55 -6.70 13.61
C VAL A 27 11.58 -6.81 14.73
N THR A 28 12.55 -7.68 14.55
CA THR A 28 13.62 -7.90 15.52
C THR A 28 14.89 -7.11 15.16
N MET A 29 15.69 -6.75 16.17
CA MET A 29 16.98 -6.10 15.97
C MET A 29 17.92 -6.94 15.09
N LYS A 30 17.84 -8.26 15.23
CA LYS A 30 18.67 -9.20 14.48
C LYS A 30 18.35 -9.17 12.99
N GLU A 31 17.07 -9.19 12.61
CA GLU A 31 16.65 -9.08 11.22
C GLU A 31 17.12 -7.77 10.57
N LEU A 32 17.02 -6.64 11.28
CA LEU A 32 17.50 -5.35 10.78
C LEU A 32 19.01 -5.31 10.57
N LEU A 33 19.78 -5.93 11.47
CA LEU A 33 21.24 -6.04 11.35
C LEU A 33 21.63 -6.93 10.16
N GLU A 34 21.01 -8.09 10.00
CA GLU A 34 21.27 -9.04 8.91
C GLU A 34 20.87 -8.46 7.54
N ALA A 35 19.81 -7.67 7.48
CA ALA A 35 19.40 -6.95 6.28
C ALA A 35 20.29 -5.74 5.95
N GLY A 36 21.15 -5.30 6.89
CA GLY A 36 22.04 -4.16 6.70
C GLY A 36 21.34 -2.80 6.76
N VAL A 37 20.23 -2.69 7.48
CA VAL A 37 19.45 -1.46 7.66
C VAL A 37 20.23 -0.35 8.36
N HIS A 38 21.21 -0.71 9.18
CA HIS A 38 22.02 0.23 9.96
C HIS A 38 23.05 1.03 9.14
N PHE A 39 23.34 0.63 7.91
CA PHE A 39 24.24 1.40 7.05
C PHE A 39 23.53 2.60 6.45
N GLY A 40 24.11 3.77 6.61
CA GLY A 40 23.67 4.98 5.95
C GLY A 40 24.61 5.40 4.82
N HIS A 41 24.47 6.61 4.35
CA HIS A 41 25.29 7.20 3.30
C HIS A 41 26.64 7.72 3.83
N GLN A 42 27.51 8.08 2.91
CA GLN A 42 28.80 8.72 3.20
C GLN A 42 28.60 10.03 3.98
N THR A 43 29.51 10.31 4.92
CA THR A 43 29.46 11.50 5.77
C THR A 43 29.37 12.83 5.02
N LYS A 44 29.84 12.89 3.76
CA LYS A 44 29.76 14.08 2.91
C LYS A 44 28.35 14.40 2.41
N ARG A 45 27.43 13.44 2.44
CA ARG A 45 26.07 13.56 1.86
C ARG A 45 24.95 13.56 2.90
N TRP A 46 25.27 13.70 4.16
CA TRP A 46 24.28 13.62 5.21
C TRP A 46 23.44 14.89 5.34
N ASN A 47 22.23 14.72 5.86
CA ASN A 47 21.37 15.84 6.23
C ASN A 47 21.50 16.10 7.74
N PRO A 48 21.80 17.35 8.19
CA PRO A 48 21.89 17.69 9.61
C PRO A 48 20.64 17.35 10.42
N LYS A 49 19.46 17.38 9.84
CA LYS A 49 18.20 17.02 10.47
C LYS A 49 18.11 15.54 10.87
N MET A 50 18.91 14.68 10.23
CA MET A 50 19.02 13.26 10.59
C MET A 50 19.92 12.99 11.80
N LYS A 51 20.51 14.01 12.40
CA LYS A 51 21.42 13.89 13.55
C LYS A 51 20.86 13.04 14.69
N GLU A 52 19.58 13.18 14.98
CA GLU A 52 18.93 12.42 16.06
C GLU A 52 18.84 10.92 15.78
N TYR A 53 18.82 10.51 14.50
CA TYR A 53 18.68 9.12 14.08
C TYR A 53 20.03 8.43 13.81
N ILE A 54 21.13 9.15 13.96
CA ILE A 54 22.49 8.64 13.74
C ILE A 54 23.08 8.16 15.06
N PHE A 55 23.51 6.91 15.12
CA PHE A 55 24.22 6.31 16.23
C PHE A 55 25.70 6.76 16.28
N GLY A 56 26.34 6.82 15.11
CA GLY A 56 27.76 7.18 14.99
C GLY A 56 28.26 7.08 13.56
N GLN A 57 29.58 7.11 13.40
CA GLN A 57 30.22 6.93 12.09
C GLN A 57 31.31 5.88 12.14
N ARG A 58 31.48 5.12 11.07
CA ARG A 58 32.55 4.14 10.87
C ARG A 58 32.99 4.13 9.41
N ASN A 59 34.28 4.20 9.18
CA ASN A 59 34.88 4.17 7.83
C ASN A 59 34.28 5.22 6.86
N GLY A 60 33.95 6.43 7.37
CA GLY A 60 33.38 7.48 6.53
C GLY A 60 31.90 7.30 6.14
N ILE A 61 31.20 6.36 6.78
CA ILE A 61 29.77 6.07 6.59
C ILE A 61 29.08 6.28 7.94
N TYR A 62 27.90 6.91 7.92
CA TYR A 62 27.06 7.02 9.10
C TYR A 62 26.35 5.69 9.41
N ILE A 63 26.17 5.42 10.68
CA ILE A 63 25.43 4.26 11.20
C ILE A 63 24.13 4.77 11.81
N VAL A 64 23.02 4.22 11.36
CA VAL A 64 21.67 4.56 11.84
C VAL A 64 21.39 3.84 13.16
N ASP A 65 20.70 4.52 14.08
CA ASP A 65 20.25 3.96 15.35
C ASP A 65 19.05 3.02 15.16
N LEU A 66 19.32 1.72 15.21
CA LEU A 66 18.30 0.69 15.02
C LEU A 66 17.24 0.66 16.12
N GLN A 67 17.49 1.15 17.31
CA GLN A 67 16.47 1.23 18.37
C GLN A 67 15.37 2.21 17.97
N LYS A 68 15.76 3.37 17.44
CA LYS A 68 14.83 4.35 16.89
C LYS A 68 14.12 3.84 15.64
N THR A 69 14.85 3.12 14.78
CA THR A 69 14.25 2.47 13.60
C THR A 69 13.13 1.52 14.01
N ILE A 70 13.36 0.62 14.97
CA ILE A 70 12.34 -0.34 15.43
C ILE A 70 11.12 0.39 15.99
N LYS A 71 11.33 1.41 16.81
CA LYS A 71 10.23 2.17 17.42
C LYS A 71 9.37 2.83 16.33
N ASN A 72 9.99 3.62 15.48
CA ASN A 72 9.28 4.34 14.42
C ASN A 72 8.63 3.38 13.41
N PHE A 73 9.29 2.27 13.11
CA PHE A 73 8.73 1.27 12.18
C PHE A 73 7.49 0.58 12.77
N LYS A 74 7.48 0.24 14.04
CA LYS A 74 6.28 -0.31 14.71
C LYS A 74 5.11 0.68 14.69
N GLU A 75 5.38 1.96 14.96
CA GLU A 75 4.36 3.01 14.88
C GLU A 75 3.79 3.12 13.45
N ALA A 76 4.67 3.12 12.45
CA ALA A 76 4.29 3.14 11.04
C ALA A 76 3.47 1.90 10.62
N LEU A 77 3.85 0.69 11.03
CA LEU A 77 3.11 -0.54 10.73
C LEU A 77 1.72 -0.54 11.38
N THR A 78 1.62 -0.04 12.63
CA THR A 78 0.33 0.10 13.31
C THR A 78 -0.59 1.06 12.56
N PHE A 79 -0.06 2.20 12.12
CA PHE A 79 -0.80 3.17 11.31
C PHE A 79 -1.26 2.57 9.96
N ILE A 80 -0.38 1.89 9.23
CA ILE A 80 -0.70 1.23 7.96
C ILE A 80 -1.81 0.19 8.14
N ARG A 81 -1.74 -0.62 9.21
CA ARG A 81 -2.75 -1.62 9.53
C ARG A 81 -4.10 -0.97 9.81
N SER A 82 -4.16 0.08 10.63
CA SER A 82 -5.42 0.79 10.91
C SER A 82 -6.05 1.37 9.65
N LEU A 83 -5.26 1.97 8.75
CA LEU A 83 -5.76 2.46 7.45
C LEU A 83 -6.32 1.34 6.57
N SER A 84 -5.68 0.16 6.59
CA SER A 84 -6.14 -1.00 5.83
C SER A 84 -7.41 -1.61 6.42
N GLU A 85 -7.59 -1.54 7.75
CA GLU A 85 -8.85 -1.90 8.44
C GLU A 85 -9.98 -0.96 8.04
N ASP A 86 -9.69 0.35 7.87
CA ASP A 86 -10.64 1.35 7.37
C ASP A 86 -10.92 1.23 5.86
N GLY A 87 -10.28 0.29 5.17
CA GLY A 87 -10.44 0.08 3.73
C GLY A 87 -9.74 1.09 2.85
N LYS A 88 -8.90 1.94 3.39
CA LYS A 88 -8.14 2.92 2.62
C LYS A 88 -6.95 2.27 1.92
N MET A 89 -6.73 2.69 0.67
CA MET A 89 -5.62 2.18 -0.15
C MET A 89 -4.29 2.84 0.25
N ILE A 90 -3.22 2.07 0.24
CA ILE A 90 -1.85 2.56 0.42
C ILE A 90 -1.12 2.49 -0.91
N LEU A 91 -0.50 3.59 -1.32
CA LEU A 91 0.26 3.68 -2.55
C LEU A 91 1.76 3.48 -2.27
N PHE A 92 2.33 2.42 -2.84
CA PHE A 92 3.77 2.17 -2.76
C PHE A 92 4.52 3.01 -3.78
N VAL A 93 5.58 3.69 -3.35
CA VAL A 93 6.39 4.57 -4.20
C VAL A 93 7.86 4.25 -4.03
N GLY A 94 8.55 3.99 -5.13
CA GLY A 94 9.99 3.82 -5.13
C GLY A 94 10.54 3.60 -6.52
N THR A 95 11.20 4.62 -7.04
CA THR A 95 11.74 4.63 -8.40
C THR A 95 13.22 4.20 -8.45
N LYS A 96 13.81 3.86 -7.30
CA LYS A 96 15.18 3.34 -7.19
C LYS A 96 15.28 1.98 -7.86
N LYS A 97 16.30 1.74 -8.66
CA LYS A 97 16.46 0.47 -9.41
C LYS A 97 16.37 -0.76 -8.49
N GLN A 98 16.94 -0.65 -7.29
CA GLN A 98 16.93 -1.72 -6.29
C GLN A 98 15.54 -1.99 -5.71
N ALA A 99 14.65 -0.99 -5.72
CA ALA A 99 13.30 -1.07 -5.15
C ALA A 99 12.22 -1.45 -6.17
N GLN A 100 12.44 -1.22 -7.47
CA GLN A 100 11.42 -1.31 -8.51
C GLN A 100 10.69 -2.64 -8.57
N ASP A 101 11.44 -3.74 -8.58
CA ASP A 101 10.86 -5.08 -8.68
C ASP A 101 10.25 -5.52 -7.35
N ILE A 102 10.92 -5.21 -6.23
CA ILE A 102 10.44 -5.53 -4.89
C ILE A 102 9.08 -4.86 -4.65
N ILE A 103 8.97 -3.56 -4.93
CA ILE A 103 7.72 -2.81 -4.76
C ILE A 103 6.61 -3.40 -5.61
N ARG A 104 6.87 -3.70 -6.90
CA ARG A 104 5.87 -4.32 -7.77
C ARG A 104 5.37 -5.64 -7.20
N ASP A 105 6.29 -6.52 -6.82
CA ASP A 105 5.95 -7.88 -6.40
C ASP A 105 5.17 -7.91 -5.08
N TYR A 106 5.57 -7.10 -4.09
CA TYR A 106 4.86 -7.03 -2.81
C TYR A 106 3.57 -6.22 -2.88
N ALA A 107 3.51 -5.12 -3.63
CA ALA A 107 2.27 -4.37 -3.84
C ALA A 107 1.22 -5.23 -4.55
N THR A 108 1.62 -6.02 -5.54
CA THR A 108 0.72 -6.97 -6.22
C THR A 108 0.21 -8.05 -5.26
N LYS A 109 1.08 -8.60 -4.37
CA LYS A 109 0.68 -9.59 -3.36
C LYS A 109 -0.36 -9.08 -2.36
N CYS A 110 -0.28 -7.81 -1.97
CA CYS A 110 -1.23 -7.19 -1.06
C CYS A 110 -2.35 -6.41 -1.77
N GLU A 111 -2.49 -6.55 -3.09
CA GLU A 111 -3.49 -5.86 -3.91
C GLU A 111 -3.53 -4.35 -3.67
N SER A 112 -2.36 -3.75 -3.64
CA SER A 112 -2.17 -2.31 -3.48
C SER A 112 -1.59 -1.69 -4.74
N CYS A 113 -1.83 -0.40 -4.93
CA CYS A 113 -1.26 0.34 -6.05
C CYS A 113 0.21 0.67 -5.82
N TYR A 114 0.95 0.85 -6.91
CA TYR A 114 2.37 1.19 -6.83
C TYR A 114 2.85 2.08 -7.97
N VAL A 115 3.90 2.86 -7.70
CA VAL A 115 4.67 3.63 -8.67
C VAL A 115 6.15 3.24 -8.53
N ASN A 116 6.66 2.45 -9.48
CA ASN A 116 8.02 1.91 -9.40
C ASN A 116 8.97 2.42 -10.50
N GLN A 117 8.51 3.20 -11.48
CA GLN A 117 9.36 3.68 -12.57
C GLN A 117 9.69 5.15 -12.45
N ARG A 118 8.70 6.01 -12.57
CA ARG A 118 8.83 7.45 -12.46
C ARG A 118 7.57 8.04 -11.88
N TRP A 119 7.74 8.87 -10.86
CA TRP A 119 6.65 9.71 -10.38
C TRP A 119 6.30 10.75 -11.45
N LEU A 120 5.05 10.79 -11.85
CA LEU A 120 4.56 11.82 -12.78
C LEU A 120 4.07 13.01 -11.95
N GLY A 121 4.65 14.19 -12.21
CA GLY A 121 4.19 15.41 -11.54
C GLY A 121 2.70 15.63 -11.78
N GLY A 122 1.97 15.93 -10.69
CA GLY A 122 0.52 16.06 -10.73
C GLY A 122 -0.25 14.75 -10.47
N LEU A 123 0.43 13.67 -10.11
CA LEU A 123 -0.22 12.38 -9.90
C LEU A 123 -1.30 12.43 -8.81
N LEU A 124 -1.07 13.18 -7.75
CA LEU A 124 -2.05 13.42 -6.68
C LEU A 124 -2.76 14.76 -6.86
N THR A 125 -2.03 15.82 -7.15
CA THR A 125 -2.59 17.18 -7.23
C THR A 125 -3.43 17.42 -8.49
N ASN A 126 -3.25 16.63 -9.54
CA ASN A 126 -4.03 16.68 -10.78
C ASN A 126 -4.52 15.28 -11.17
N PHE A 127 -5.07 14.57 -10.18
CA PHE A 127 -5.49 13.17 -10.30
C PHE A 127 -6.49 12.94 -11.44
N ALA A 128 -7.43 13.88 -11.67
CA ALA A 128 -8.42 13.76 -12.75
C ALA A 128 -7.76 13.62 -14.14
N VAL A 129 -6.69 14.39 -14.42
CA VAL A 129 -5.96 14.29 -15.71
C VAL A 129 -5.13 13.01 -15.78
N VAL A 130 -4.57 12.56 -14.65
CA VAL A 130 -3.86 11.27 -14.62
C VAL A 130 -4.83 10.14 -14.92
N ARG A 131 -6.05 10.20 -14.38
CA ARG A 131 -7.10 9.21 -14.62
C ARG A 131 -7.47 9.08 -16.09
N THR A 132 -7.63 10.19 -16.82
CA THR A 132 -7.86 10.12 -18.29
C THR A 132 -6.72 9.40 -19.03
N SER A 133 -5.48 9.49 -18.51
CA SER A 133 -4.34 8.75 -19.06
C SER A 133 -4.37 7.26 -18.72
N VAL A 134 -4.90 6.91 -17.55
CA VAL A 134 -5.15 5.51 -17.14
C VAL A 134 -6.29 4.92 -17.97
N ASP A 135 -7.37 5.67 -18.19
CA ASP A 135 -8.49 5.23 -19.02
C ASP A 135 -8.04 4.97 -20.46
N LYS A 136 -7.19 5.84 -20.99
CA LYS A 136 -6.56 5.62 -22.31
C LYS A 136 -5.69 4.35 -22.33
N LEU A 137 -5.01 4.02 -21.24
CA LEU A 137 -4.25 2.77 -21.15
C LEU A 137 -5.18 1.57 -21.18
N LYS A 138 -6.30 1.59 -20.44
CA LYS A 138 -7.32 0.54 -20.43
C LYS A 138 -7.93 0.37 -21.82
N GLU A 139 -8.29 1.46 -22.50
CA GLU A 139 -8.81 1.45 -23.87
C GLU A 139 -7.84 0.77 -24.85
N LEU A 140 -6.53 1.07 -24.75
CA LEU A 140 -5.53 0.45 -25.61
C LEU A 140 -5.34 -1.05 -25.31
N GLU A 141 -5.55 -1.50 -24.08
CA GLU A 141 -5.56 -2.92 -23.71
C GLU A 141 -6.78 -3.63 -24.31
N GLU A 142 -7.97 -3.07 -24.11
CA GLU A 142 -9.22 -3.59 -24.70
C GLU A 142 -9.14 -3.67 -26.23
N MET A 143 -8.57 -2.63 -26.86
CA MET A 143 -8.38 -2.62 -28.32
C MET A 143 -7.49 -3.78 -28.81
N LYS A 144 -6.52 -4.22 -28.00
CA LYS A 144 -5.68 -5.39 -28.30
C LYS A 144 -6.41 -6.72 -28.10
N GLU A 145 -7.29 -6.79 -27.10
CA GLU A 145 -8.07 -7.98 -26.78
C GLU A 145 -9.21 -8.21 -27.78
N ASP A 146 -9.90 -7.12 -28.19
CA ASP A 146 -11.03 -7.16 -29.12
C ASP A 146 -10.64 -7.36 -30.61
N GLY A 147 -9.34 -7.40 -30.92
CA GLY A 147 -8.85 -7.52 -32.31
C GLY A 147 -8.95 -6.24 -33.14
N ARG A 148 -9.45 -5.12 -32.58
CA ARG A 148 -9.45 -3.80 -33.24
C ARG A 148 -8.05 -3.32 -33.59
N TRP A 149 -7.04 -3.81 -32.87
CA TRP A 149 -5.64 -3.52 -33.13
C TRP A 149 -5.17 -4.01 -34.50
N ASP A 150 -5.65 -5.15 -34.95
CA ASP A 150 -5.23 -5.77 -36.23
C ASP A 150 -5.85 -5.07 -37.45
N LEU A 151 -6.91 -4.28 -37.25
CA LEU A 151 -7.54 -3.48 -38.30
C LEU A 151 -6.76 -2.21 -38.62
N LEU A 152 -5.81 -1.83 -37.76
CA LEU A 152 -5.01 -0.61 -37.93
C LEU A 152 -3.85 -0.81 -38.91
N SER A 153 -3.46 0.27 -39.59
CA SER A 153 -2.26 0.24 -40.42
C SER A 153 -0.99 0.01 -39.55
N LYS A 154 0.03 -0.64 -40.10
CA LYS A 154 1.30 -0.92 -39.42
C LYS A 154 1.95 0.34 -38.81
N LYS A 155 1.77 1.49 -39.45
CA LYS A 155 2.28 2.78 -38.97
C LYS A 155 1.54 3.25 -37.73
N GLU A 156 0.23 3.08 -37.67
CA GLU A 156 -0.62 3.43 -36.52
C GLU A 156 -0.35 2.48 -35.37
N GLN A 157 -0.32 1.16 -35.62
CA GLN A 157 0.06 0.16 -34.62
C GLN A 157 1.40 0.51 -33.95
N SER A 158 2.43 0.88 -34.74
CA SER A 158 3.73 1.27 -34.19
C SER A 158 3.70 2.52 -33.33
N LYS A 159 2.85 3.51 -33.69
CA LYS A 159 2.66 4.74 -32.86
C LYS A 159 1.95 4.41 -31.56
N LEU A 160 0.84 3.69 -31.63
CA LEU A 160 0.04 3.33 -30.46
C LEU A 160 0.84 2.39 -29.52
N GLU A 161 1.61 1.47 -30.07
CA GLU A 161 2.49 0.58 -29.27
C GLU A 161 3.52 1.37 -28.45
N LYS A 162 4.11 2.44 -29.00
CA LYS A 162 5.02 3.31 -28.25
C LYS A 162 4.31 4.05 -27.12
N VAL A 163 3.09 4.52 -27.37
CA VAL A 163 2.26 5.18 -26.36
C VAL A 163 1.87 4.19 -25.28
N PHE A 164 1.36 3.02 -25.68
CA PHE A 164 0.97 1.94 -24.77
C PHE A 164 2.11 1.54 -23.83
N ARG A 165 3.30 1.23 -24.37
CA ARG A 165 4.47 0.87 -23.55
C ARG A 165 4.86 1.96 -22.56
N LYS A 166 4.76 3.23 -22.96
CA LYS A 166 5.06 4.37 -22.07
C LYS A 166 4.04 4.48 -20.94
N LEU A 167 2.75 4.37 -21.27
CA LEU A 167 1.68 4.42 -20.28
C LEU A 167 1.74 3.21 -19.34
N GLN A 168 1.88 2.01 -19.89
CA GLN A 168 1.99 0.77 -19.12
C GLN A 168 3.16 0.81 -18.14
N LYS A 169 4.32 1.31 -18.58
CA LYS A 169 5.51 1.44 -17.75
C LYS A 169 5.29 2.37 -16.56
N ASN A 170 4.63 3.51 -16.76
CA ASN A 170 4.53 4.55 -15.73
C ASN A 170 3.24 4.48 -14.91
N LEU A 171 2.13 4.01 -15.50
CA LEU A 171 0.80 4.01 -14.89
C LEU A 171 0.25 2.61 -14.64
N GLY A 172 0.96 1.56 -15.06
CA GLY A 172 0.50 0.19 -14.92
C GLY A 172 0.17 -0.21 -13.47
N GLY A 173 0.92 0.30 -12.51
CA GLY A 173 0.71 0.01 -11.08
C GLY A 173 -0.42 0.78 -10.41
N ILE A 174 -1.01 1.77 -11.09
CA ILE A 174 -2.13 2.58 -10.54
C ILE A 174 -3.43 2.41 -11.33
N LYS A 175 -3.55 1.37 -12.16
CA LYS A 175 -4.76 1.12 -12.96
C LYS A 175 -6.02 0.95 -12.13
N THR A 176 -5.90 0.35 -10.95
CA THR A 176 -7.00 0.07 -10.03
C THR A 176 -7.26 1.18 -9.02
N MET A 177 -6.52 2.29 -9.13
CA MET A 177 -6.66 3.43 -8.24
C MET A 177 -7.79 4.33 -8.71
N ASP A 178 -8.97 4.17 -8.13
CA ASP A 178 -10.16 4.96 -8.47
C ASP A 178 -10.27 6.24 -7.64
N GLU A 179 -9.67 6.26 -6.45
CA GLU A 179 -9.67 7.37 -5.49
C GLU A 179 -8.25 7.69 -5.04
N LEU A 180 -8.07 8.85 -4.39
CA LEU A 180 -6.79 9.22 -3.80
C LEU A 180 -6.41 8.23 -2.68
N PRO A 181 -5.11 7.87 -2.57
CA PRO A 181 -4.67 6.93 -1.55
C PRO A 181 -4.80 7.52 -0.16
N GLY A 182 -5.10 6.67 0.84
CA GLY A 182 -5.15 7.08 2.24
C GLY A 182 -3.77 7.34 2.85
N SER A 183 -2.70 6.77 2.28
CA SER A 183 -1.31 7.03 2.66
C SER A 183 -0.36 6.66 1.52
N LEU A 184 0.83 7.28 1.53
CA LEU A 184 1.96 6.87 0.70
C LEU A 184 2.98 6.12 1.54
N PHE A 185 3.50 4.99 0.99
CA PHE A 185 4.69 4.35 1.51
C PHE A 185 5.85 4.55 0.52
N ILE A 186 6.88 5.28 0.94
CA ILE A 186 7.96 5.78 0.07
C ILE A 186 9.28 5.13 0.45
N ILE A 187 10.01 4.64 -0.56
CA ILE A 187 11.42 4.25 -0.43
C ILE A 187 12.28 5.36 -1.03
N ASP A 188 13.21 5.89 -0.25
CA ASP A 188 14.10 7.01 -0.60
C ASP A 188 13.36 8.38 -0.69
N SER A 189 13.24 9.04 0.47
CA SER A 189 12.60 10.35 0.58
C SER A 189 13.33 11.45 -0.22
N SER A 190 14.63 11.32 -0.43
CA SER A 190 15.41 12.33 -1.17
C SER A 190 15.11 12.30 -2.67
N LYS A 191 14.85 11.11 -3.21
CA LYS A 191 14.57 10.94 -4.64
C LYS A 191 13.12 11.24 -5.00
N GLU A 192 12.20 10.93 -4.10
CA GLU A 192 10.76 11.07 -4.29
C GLU A 192 10.21 12.39 -3.72
N GLU A 193 11.02 13.45 -3.72
CA GLU A 193 10.66 14.76 -3.16
C GLU A 193 9.37 15.32 -3.74
N ILE A 194 9.14 15.16 -5.06
CA ILE A 194 7.92 15.63 -5.73
C ILE A 194 6.69 14.91 -5.18
N ALA A 195 6.78 13.58 -4.96
CA ALA A 195 5.70 12.79 -4.38
C ALA A 195 5.36 13.26 -2.96
N ILE A 196 6.39 13.55 -2.15
CA ILE A 196 6.24 14.06 -0.79
C ILE A 196 5.56 15.42 -0.79
N GLN A 197 5.99 16.35 -1.65
CA GLN A 197 5.39 17.69 -1.76
C GLN A 197 3.92 17.62 -2.18
N GLU A 198 3.58 16.77 -3.15
CA GLU A 198 2.19 16.60 -3.59
C GLU A 198 1.33 15.98 -2.49
N ALA A 199 1.81 14.94 -1.81
CA ALA A 199 1.07 14.31 -0.72
C ALA A 199 0.81 15.29 0.44
N ARG A 200 1.81 16.07 0.83
CA ARG A 200 1.66 17.13 1.84
C ARG A 200 0.63 18.18 1.43
N LYS A 201 0.64 18.62 0.16
CA LYS A 201 -0.35 19.56 -0.37
C LYS A 201 -1.78 19.01 -0.31
N MET A 202 -1.93 17.70 -0.51
CA MET A 202 -3.23 17.02 -0.46
C MET A 202 -3.63 16.57 0.95
N GLY A 203 -2.77 16.78 1.96
CA GLY A 203 -3.03 16.34 3.34
C GLY A 203 -2.95 14.81 3.51
N ILE A 204 -2.29 14.10 2.60
CA ILE A 204 -2.13 12.65 2.65
C ILE A 204 -0.93 12.30 3.54
N PRO A 205 -1.10 11.48 4.59
CA PRO A 205 -0.01 11.06 5.45
C PRO A 205 1.03 10.22 4.69
N ILE A 206 2.30 10.42 5.06
CA ILE A 206 3.44 9.81 4.40
C ILE A 206 4.20 8.93 5.38
N VAL A 207 4.37 7.68 5.03
CA VAL A 207 5.31 6.74 5.66
C VAL A 207 6.51 6.60 4.74
N ALA A 208 7.72 6.90 5.18
CA ALA A 208 8.89 6.79 4.31
C ALA A 208 10.11 6.20 5.02
N VAL A 209 10.84 5.38 4.28
CA VAL A 209 12.21 5.00 4.66
C VAL A 209 13.11 6.18 4.34
N VAL A 210 13.78 6.68 5.37
CA VAL A 210 14.63 7.88 5.31
C VAL A 210 16.05 7.49 5.67
N ASP A 211 16.96 7.57 4.71
CA ASP A 211 18.39 7.39 4.96
C ASP A 211 19.02 8.69 5.48
N THR A 212 20.27 8.66 5.86
CA THR A 212 21.03 9.78 6.45
C THR A 212 21.14 11.03 5.57
N ASN A 213 20.81 10.94 4.28
CA ASN A 213 20.75 12.06 3.33
C ASN A 213 19.34 12.66 3.18
N GLY A 214 18.31 12.01 3.73
CA GLY A 214 16.90 12.42 3.61
C GLY A 214 16.50 13.51 4.61
N ASP A 215 15.29 14.07 4.40
CA ASP A 215 14.67 15.03 5.33
C ASP A 215 13.51 14.35 6.09
N PRO A 216 13.66 14.08 7.40
CA PRO A 216 12.62 13.44 8.18
C PRO A 216 11.43 14.35 8.50
N GLU A 217 11.60 15.68 8.49
CA GLU A 217 10.52 16.63 8.83
C GLU A 217 9.40 16.67 7.79
N ASN A 218 9.70 16.27 6.56
CA ASN A 218 8.74 16.26 5.48
C ASN A 218 7.87 15.00 5.45
N VAL A 219 8.09 14.06 6.36
CA VAL A 219 7.45 12.74 6.43
C VAL A 219 6.66 12.63 7.73
N THR A 220 5.44 12.08 7.67
CA THR A 220 4.59 11.90 8.86
C THR A 220 5.14 10.80 9.78
N TYR A 221 5.56 9.69 9.18
CA TYR A 221 6.15 8.54 9.88
C TYR A 221 7.51 8.20 9.27
N PRO A 222 8.58 8.88 9.70
CA PRO A 222 9.93 8.60 9.20
C PRO A 222 10.46 7.29 9.79
N ILE A 223 10.91 6.38 8.94
CA ILE A 223 11.58 5.13 9.31
C ILE A 223 13.06 5.28 8.97
N PRO A 224 13.92 5.57 9.93
CA PRO A 224 15.36 5.70 9.67
C PRO A 224 15.95 4.36 9.22
N GLY A 225 16.62 4.33 8.07
CA GLY A 225 17.21 3.09 7.59
C GLY A 225 17.80 3.19 6.19
N ASN A 226 18.50 2.15 5.80
CA ASN A 226 19.17 2.04 4.51
C ASN A 226 18.15 1.86 3.38
N ASP A 227 18.21 2.74 2.39
CA ASP A 227 17.35 2.72 1.21
C ASP A 227 18.09 2.24 -0.07
N ASP A 228 19.36 1.83 0.04
CA ASP A 228 20.19 1.32 -1.06
C ASP A 228 20.31 -0.21 -1.08
N ALA A 229 20.31 -0.84 0.08
CA ALA A 229 20.50 -2.28 0.19
C ALA A 229 19.20 -3.03 -0.17
N VAL A 230 19.24 -3.90 -1.17
CA VAL A 230 18.11 -4.73 -1.64
C VAL A 230 17.43 -5.47 -0.48
N ARG A 231 18.22 -6.09 0.43
CA ARG A 231 17.69 -6.82 1.59
C ARG A 231 16.98 -5.91 2.59
N ALA A 232 17.49 -4.68 2.80
CA ALA A 232 16.85 -3.71 3.69
C ALA A 232 15.52 -3.22 3.11
N ILE A 233 15.50 -2.90 1.82
CA ILE A 233 14.28 -2.51 1.09
C ILE A 233 13.26 -3.64 1.15
N GLU A 234 13.66 -4.88 0.86
CA GLU A 234 12.78 -6.04 0.91
C GLU A 234 12.18 -6.26 2.29
N LEU A 235 12.97 -6.12 3.37
CA LEU A 235 12.49 -6.23 4.72
C LEU A 235 11.40 -5.18 5.01
N PHE A 236 11.62 -3.91 4.68
CA PHE A 236 10.64 -2.86 4.90
C PHE A 236 9.36 -3.08 4.10
N VAL A 237 9.50 -3.35 2.80
CA VAL A 237 8.36 -3.53 1.90
C VAL A 237 7.55 -4.78 2.27
N SER A 238 8.20 -5.89 2.63
CA SER A 238 7.51 -7.13 3.04
C SER A 238 6.71 -6.93 4.31
N LYS A 239 7.29 -6.28 5.34
CA LYS A 239 6.58 -6.02 6.61
C LYS A 239 5.40 -5.06 6.45
N VAL A 240 5.53 -4.06 5.58
CA VAL A 240 4.42 -3.18 5.22
C VAL A 240 3.32 -3.97 4.50
N ALA A 241 3.66 -4.80 3.53
CA ALA A 241 2.69 -5.63 2.81
C ALA A 241 1.98 -6.63 3.75
N GLU A 242 2.72 -7.27 4.68
CA GLU A 242 2.15 -8.13 5.71
C GLU A 242 1.12 -7.38 6.58
N SER A 243 1.45 -6.15 7.01
CA SER A 243 0.53 -5.31 7.81
C SER A 243 -0.73 -4.89 7.04
N ILE A 244 -0.63 -4.64 5.73
CA ILE A 244 -1.79 -4.36 4.87
C ILE A 244 -2.69 -5.59 4.78
N VAL A 245 -2.12 -6.78 4.54
CA VAL A 245 -2.88 -8.03 4.45
C VAL A 245 -3.58 -8.34 5.78
N GLU A 246 -2.90 -8.13 6.91
CA GLU A 246 -3.48 -8.29 8.25
C GLU A 246 -4.64 -7.32 8.47
N GLY A 247 -4.50 -6.03 8.12
CA GLY A 247 -5.57 -5.04 8.22
C GLY A 247 -6.79 -5.41 7.37
N LYS A 248 -6.57 -5.85 6.12
CA LYS A 248 -7.66 -6.34 5.24
C LYS A 248 -8.39 -7.55 5.83
N LYS A 249 -7.67 -8.51 6.42
CA LYS A 249 -8.27 -9.67 7.10
C LYS A 249 -9.12 -9.26 8.30
N ASN A 250 -8.61 -8.33 9.12
CA ASN A 250 -9.33 -7.80 10.27
C ASN A 250 -10.63 -7.10 9.86
N ARG A 251 -10.59 -6.31 8.78
CA ARG A 251 -11.77 -5.67 8.21
C ARG A 251 -12.83 -6.70 7.82
N ILE A 252 -12.48 -7.69 7.01
CA ILE A 252 -13.40 -8.75 6.57
C ILE A 252 -13.99 -9.48 7.78
N SER A 253 -13.18 -9.77 8.80
CA SER A 253 -13.66 -10.43 10.02
C SER A 253 -14.66 -9.58 10.80
N LYS A 254 -14.45 -8.26 10.87
CA LYS A 254 -15.38 -7.31 11.50
C LYS A 254 -16.70 -7.23 10.71
N GLU A 255 -16.63 -7.08 9.40
CA GLU A 255 -17.81 -7.04 8.52
C GLU A 255 -18.66 -8.32 8.63
N LEU A 256 -18.03 -9.50 8.68
CA LEU A 256 -18.73 -10.79 8.89
C LEU A 256 -19.38 -10.90 10.28
N MET A 257 -18.73 -10.35 11.30
CA MET A 257 -19.30 -10.34 12.66
C MET A 257 -20.49 -9.39 12.78
N GLU A 258 -20.44 -8.26 12.11
CA GLU A 258 -21.53 -7.28 12.06
C GLU A 258 -22.73 -7.86 11.31
N GLN A 259 -22.51 -8.47 10.14
CA GLN A 259 -23.58 -9.15 9.39
C GLN A 259 -24.29 -10.24 10.20
N LYS A 260 -23.52 -11.09 10.90
CA LYS A 260 -24.11 -12.11 11.77
C LYS A 260 -24.96 -11.53 12.91
N LYS A 261 -24.51 -10.44 13.53
CA LYS A 261 -25.28 -9.77 14.58
C LYS A 261 -26.56 -9.15 14.04
N GLU A 262 -26.52 -8.58 12.83
CA GLU A 262 -27.70 -8.05 12.16
C GLU A 262 -28.70 -9.16 11.81
N GLU A 263 -28.22 -10.30 11.28
CA GLU A 263 -29.05 -11.48 11.00
C GLU A 263 -29.67 -12.06 12.27
N GLU A 264 -28.92 -12.18 13.36
CA GLU A 264 -29.43 -12.63 14.66
C GLU A 264 -30.45 -11.66 15.24
N ALA A 265 -30.23 -10.35 15.12
CA ALA A 265 -31.17 -9.33 15.58
C ALA A 265 -32.48 -9.35 14.75
N GLN A 266 -32.39 -9.54 13.43
CA GLN A 266 -33.57 -9.67 12.57
C GLN A 266 -34.34 -10.97 12.86
N ALA A 267 -33.65 -12.07 13.08
CA ALA A 267 -34.27 -13.35 13.46
C ALA A 267 -34.98 -13.27 14.82
N ALA A 268 -34.38 -12.57 15.80
CA ALA A 268 -35.00 -12.34 17.11
C ALA A 268 -36.23 -11.43 17.02
N ALA A 269 -36.20 -10.40 16.17
CA ALA A 269 -37.34 -9.54 15.91
C ALA A 269 -38.50 -10.26 15.21
N ALA A 270 -38.18 -11.16 14.26
CA ALA A 270 -39.20 -11.98 13.57
C ALA A 270 -39.84 -13.05 14.46
N SER A 271 -39.12 -13.55 15.46
CA SER A 271 -39.66 -14.51 16.45
C SER A 271 -40.46 -13.87 17.59
N GLY A 272 -40.38 -12.55 17.79
CA GLY A 272 -41.06 -11.80 18.85
C GLY A 272 -42.50 -11.37 18.53
N GLU A 273 -43.01 -11.55 17.33
CA GLU A 273 -44.39 -11.17 16.92
C GLU A 273 -45.47 -12.25 17.15
N ALA A 274 -45.14 -13.36 17.78
CA ALA A 274 -46.12 -14.38 18.22
C ALA A 274 -46.44 -14.22 19.71
N GLY A 275 -47.00 -13.08 20.11
CA GLY A 275 -47.63 -12.89 21.45
C GLY A 275 -48.96 -13.63 21.55
N PRO A 276 -49.33 -14.19 22.70
CA PRO A 276 -50.51 -15.04 22.88
C PRO A 276 -51.80 -14.25 22.74
N VAL A 277 -52.69 -14.74 21.89
CA VAL A 277 -54.11 -14.31 21.85
C VAL A 277 -54.74 -14.77 23.14
N GLU A 278 -55.00 -13.84 24.07
CA GLU A 278 -55.85 -14.04 25.21
C GLU A 278 -57.29 -14.34 24.72
N LYS A 279 -57.73 -15.56 24.95
CA LYS A 279 -59.16 -15.91 24.87
C LYS A 279 -59.85 -15.37 26.13
N GLU A 280 -60.61 -14.31 26.00
CA GLU A 280 -61.62 -13.97 26.95
C GLU A 280 -62.73 -15.06 26.92
N GLU A 281 -62.82 -15.86 27.96
CA GLU A 281 -63.95 -16.72 28.27
C GLU A 281 -65.02 -15.85 28.97
N GLU A 282 -66.09 -15.55 28.22
CA GLU A 282 -67.32 -15.03 28.71
C GLU A 282 -68.06 -16.11 29.52
N ALA A 283 -68.15 -15.95 30.84
CA ALA A 283 -68.98 -16.79 31.69
C ALA A 283 -70.12 -15.97 32.25
N ALA A 284 -71.36 -16.39 31.94
CA ALA A 284 -72.65 -15.95 32.38
C ALA A 284 -72.89 -16.04 33.89
#